data_d588494e7a269e8d437e5b389323fb24
#
_entry.id   d588494e7a269e8d437e5b389323fb24
#
_cell.length_a   1.000
_cell.length_b   1.000
_cell.length_c   1.000
_cell.angle_alpha   90.00
_cell.angle_beta   90.00
_cell.angle_gamma   90.00
#
_symmetry.space_group_name_H-M   'P 1'
#
loop_
_entity.id
_entity.type
_entity.pdbx_description
1 polymer ?
#
loop_
_entity_poly.entity_id
_entity_poly.type
_entity_poly.pdbx_seq_one_letter_code
_entity_poly.pdbx_strand_id
1 'polypeptide(L)'
;NLLEIINDVSKEKGLDKEVLIQLVEESIVHAVKRKLPYEAVEGRIHPKTGQIEMFHYKVVVEFVEDAYNEISLEEVRKMDPDAILDDEVEYEISPKEFSRIAHSARQIIFSSIREAEREMVVNTFEKKVGEIITGNVLRAETNGRISINFMNRTEAYLFRREQIQGEQFGFGDHIRVFLLDVNNNPQKASQLTISRTHPGLLVKMFEMEVPEIFDGIVKTDCGC
;
A
#
# COMPACT_ATOMS: atom_id res chain seq x y z
N ASN A 1 -3.90 -20.13 -0.25
CA ASN A 1 -4.82 -19.62 0.76
C ASN A 1 -4.59 -18.11 0.94
N LEU A 2 -5.66 -17.30 0.98
CA LEU A 2 -5.54 -15.84 1.09
C LEU A 2 -4.78 -15.42 2.36
N LEU A 3 -5.04 -16.09 3.48
CA LEU A 3 -4.34 -15.83 4.74
C LEU A 3 -2.85 -16.13 4.68
N GLU A 4 -2.42 -17.13 3.91
CA GLU A 4 -0.99 -17.41 3.70
C GLU A 4 -0.32 -16.27 2.94
N ILE A 5 -0.96 -15.78 1.87
CA ILE A 5 -0.46 -14.63 1.11
C ILE A 5 -0.37 -13.39 2.00
N ILE A 6 -1.40 -13.10 2.80
CA ILE A 6 -1.41 -11.97 3.74
C ILE A 6 -0.29 -12.13 4.79
N ASN A 7 -0.10 -13.33 5.34
CA ASN A 7 0.96 -13.61 6.31
C ASN A 7 2.36 -13.45 5.70
N ASP A 8 2.56 -13.92 4.46
CA ASP A 8 3.85 -13.81 3.77
C ASP A 8 4.18 -12.35 3.48
N VAL A 9 3.21 -11.58 2.96
CA VAL A 9 3.36 -10.14 2.72
C VAL A 9 3.61 -9.38 4.04
N SER A 10 2.87 -9.69 5.10
CA SER A 10 3.07 -9.09 6.42
C SER A 10 4.51 -9.30 6.93
N LYS A 11 5.03 -10.53 6.81
CA LYS A 11 6.41 -10.86 7.24
C LYS A 11 7.48 -10.21 6.35
N GLU A 12 7.32 -10.29 5.04
CA GLU A 12 8.31 -9.76 4.09
C GLU A 12 8.35 -8.24 4.10
N LYS A 13 7.19 -7.60 4.16
CA LYS A 13 7.05 -6.14 4.02
C LYS A 13 6.90 -5.42 5.36
N GLY A 14 6.64 -6.16 6.45
CA GLY A 14 6.47 -5.60 7.79
C GLY A 14 5.20 -4.78 7.94
N LEU A 15 4.19 -5.08 7.14
CA LEU A 15 2.84 -4.53 7.28
C LEU A 15 2.09 -5.28 8.37
N ASP A 16 1.26 -4.56 9.11
CA ASP A 16 0.40 -5.18 10.11
C ASP A 16 -0.63 -6.08 9.43
N LYS A 17 -0.77 -7.30 9.93
CA LYS A 17 -1.68 -8.29 9.36
C LYS A 17 -3.14 -7.83 9.44
N GLU A 18 -3.54 -7.19 10.55
CA GLU A 18 -4.91 -6.73 10.76
C GLU A 18 -5.25 -5.61 9.77
N VAL A 19 -4.31 -4.69 9.54
CA VAL A 19 -4.46 -3.62 8.54
C VAL A 19 -4.59 -4.20 7.13
N LEU A 20 -3.81 -5.23 6.79
CA LEU A 20 -3.91 -5.89 5.49
C LEU A 20 -5.25 -6.61 5.31
N ILE A 21 -5.75 -7.29 6.35
CA ILE A 21 -7.07 -7.94 6.31
C ILE A 21 -8.16 -6.90 6.05
N GLN A 22 -8.19 -5.83 6.83
CA GLN A 22 -9.17 -4.76 6.69
C GLN A 22 -9.13 -4.12 5.29
N LEU A 23 -7.93 -3.83 4.79
CA LEU A 23 -7.75 -3.27 3.45
C LEU A 23 -8.30 -4.21 2.35
N VAL A 24 -8.10 -5.52 2.50
CA VAL A 24 -8.61 -6.52 1.57
C VAL A 24 -10.13 -6.60 1.65
N GLU A 25 -10.71 -6.60 2.85
CA GLU A 25 -12.16 -6.60 3.06
C GLU A 25 -12.81 -5.37 2.42
N GLU A 26 -12.32 -4.17 2.68
CA GLU A 26 -12.80 -2.92 2.09
C GLU A 26 -12.70 -2.92 0.55
N SER A 27 -11.59 -3.44 0.02
CA SER A 27 -11.36 -3.50 -1.42
C SER A 27 -12.34 -4.45 -2.13
N ILE A 28 -12.68 -5.57 -1.49
CA ILE A 28 -13.64 -6.53 -2.02
C ILE A 28 -15.05 -5.95 -1.94
N VAL A 29 -15.42 -5.33 -0.82
CA VAL A 29 -16.70 -4.63 -0.66
C VAL A 29 -16.88 -3.58 -1.76
N HIS A 30 -15.85 -2.77 -2.04
CA HIS A 30 -15.90 -1.79 -3.11
C HIS A 30 -16.10 -2.41 -4.50
N ALA A 31 -15.47 -3.57 -4.76
CA ALA A 31 -15.63 -4.31 -6.00
C ALA A 31 -17.04 -4.88 -6.17
N VAL A 32 -17.64 -5.36 -5.09
CA VAL A 32 -19.01 -5.90 -5.06
C VAL A 32 -20.02 -4.79 -5.32
N LYS A 33 -19.94 -3.67 -4.60
CA LYS A 33 -20.81 -2.49 -4.79
C LYS A 33 -20.79 -1.93 -6.20
N ARG A 34 -19.67 -2.06 -6.93
CA ARG A 34 -19.60 -1.63 -8.34
C ARG A 34 -20.26 -2.56 -9.34
N LYS A 35 -20.50 -3.83 -8.98
CA LYS A 35 -20.97 -4.86 -9.91
C LYS A 35 -22.34 -5.43 -9.56
N LEU A 36 -22.74 -5.34 -8.32
CA LEU A 36 -24.03 -5.80 -7.82
C LEU A 36 -24.85 -4.60 -7.34
N PRO A 37 -26.18 -4.70 -7.40
CA PRO A 37 -27.09 -3.61 -7.05
C PRO A 37 -27.31 -3.46 -5.54
N TYR A 38 -26.36 -3.88 -4.71
CA TYR A 38 -26.44 -3.80 -3.26
C TYR A 38 -25.82 -2.51 -2.74
N GLU A 39 -26.55 -1.75 -1.93
CA GLU A 39 -26.08 -0.51 -1.33
C GLU A 39 -25.26 -0.76 -0.06
N ALA A 40 -25.79 -1.58 0.84
CA ALA A 40 -25.12 -1.97 2.07
C ALA A 40 -24.52 -3.38 1.92
N VAL A 41 -23.19 -3.43 1.88
CA VAL A 41 -22.42 -4.68 1.71
C VAL A 41 -21.29 -4.70 2.73
N GLU A 42 -21.10 -5.86 3.36
CA GLU A 42 -19.98 -6.16 4.24
C GLU A 42 -19.22 -7.39 3.76
N GLY A 43 -17.91 -7.36 3.83
CA GLY A 43 -17.04 -8.48 3.53
C GLY A 43 -16.25 -8.87 4.76
N ARG A 44 -16.22 -10.16 5.08
CA ARG A 44 -15.47 -10.71 6.19
C ARG A 44 -14.55 -11.82 5.71
N ILE A 45 -13.33 -11.85 6.21
CA ILE A 45 -12.40 -12.95 5.95
C ILE A 45 -12.45 -13.91 7.14
N HIS A 46 -12.87 -15.14 6.90
CA HIS A 46 -12.95 -16.14 7.96
C HIS A 46 -11.54 -16.42 8.53
N PRO A 47 -11.31 -16.22 9.85
CA PRO A 47 -9.98 -16.18 10.45
C PRO A 47 -9.19 -17.50 10.39
N LYS A 48 -9.88 -18.63 10.24
CA LYS A 48 -9.24 -19.97 10.18
C LYS A 48 -9.07 -20.49 8.76
N THR A 49 -10.06 -20.26 7.89
CA THR A 49 -10.07 -20.81 6.52
C THR A 49 -9.53 -19.85 5.48
N GLY A 50 -9.58 -18.53 5.74
CA GLY A 50 -9.26 -17.48 4.78
C GLY A 50 -10.28 -17.38 3.64
N GLN A 51 -11.46 -17.96 3.83
CA GLN A 51 -12.57 -17.80 2.89
C GLN A 51 -13.16 -16.39 3.05
N ILE A 52 -13.57 -15.82 1.94
CA ILE A 52 -14.22 -14.53 1.90
C ILE A 52 -15.72 -14.80 1.97
N GLU A 53 -16.35 -14.27 3.01
CA GLU A 53 -17.79 -14.28 3.22
C GLU A 53 -18.31 -12.89 2.92
N MET A 54 -19.36 -12.79 2.14
CA MET A 54 -19.93 -11.52 1.73
C MET A 54 -21.40 -11.46 2.12
N PHE A 55 -21.75 -10.36 2.74
CA PHE A 55 -23.09 -10.10 3.23
C PHE A 55 -23.64 -8.82 2.61
N HIS A 56 -24.93 -8.78 2.35
CA HIS A 56 -25.65 -7.57 2.04
C HIS A 56 -26.80 -7.38 3.03
N TYR A 57 -27.16 -6.14 3.28
CA TYR A 57 -28.21 -5.79 4.23
C TYR A 57 -29.41 -5.27 3.47
N LYS A 58 -30.62 -5.71 3.91
CA LYS A 58 -31.89 -5.18 3.44
C LYS A 58 -32.57 -4.44 4.57
N VAL A 59 -33.09 -3.26 4.27
CA VAL A 59 -33.84 -2.45 5.21
C VAL A 59 -35.29 -2.94 5.24
N VAL A 60 -35.84 -3.08 6.44
CA VAL A 60 -37.25 -3.49 6.63
C VAL A 60 -38.15 -2.29 6.38
N VAL A 61 -39.03 -2.43 5.36
CA VAL A 61 -39.95 -1.36 4.95
C VAL A 61 -41.39 -1.87 4.95
N GLU A 62 -42.35 -0.96 4.94
CA GLU A 62 -43.77 -1.31 4.80
C GLU A 62 -44.13 -1.74 3.36
N PHE A 63 -43.56 -0.99 2.38
CA PHE A 63 -43.74 -1.25 0.96
C PHE A 63 -42.36 -1.33 0.29
N VAL A 64 -42.07 -2.45 -0.38
CA VAL A 64 -40.81 -2.70 -1.07
C VAL A 64 -40.80 -1.95 -2.41
N GLU A 65 -39.91 -0.99 -2.57
CA GLU A 65 -39.64 -0.31 -3.85
C GLU A 65 -38.43 -0.92 -4.55
N ASP A 66 -37.38 -1.28 -3.79
CA ASP A 66 -36.18 -1.94 -4.29
C ASP A 66 -36.00 -3.33 -3.66
N ALA A 67 -36.33 -4.38 -4.44
CA ALA A 67 -36.21 -5.77 -3.99
C ALA A 67 -34.76 -6.21 -3.65
N TYR A 68 -33.73 -5.46 -4.06
CA TYR A 68 -32.33 -5.76 -3.73
C TYR A 68 -31.94 -5.25 -2.35
N ASN A 69 -32.43 -4.07 -1.96
CA ASN A 69 -32.03 -3.37 -0.75
C ASN A 69 -33.12 -3.29 0.31
N GLU A 70 -34.34 -3.72 -0.02
CA GLU A 70 -35.50 -3.64 0.87
C GLU A 70 -36.18 -4.99 1.05
N ILE A 71 -36.86 -5.17 2.17
CA ILE A 71 -37.68 -6.33 2.48
C ILE A 71 -38.91 -5.90 3.27
N SER A 72 -40.06 -6.54 3.00
CA SER A 72 -41.30 -6.19 3.71
C SER A 72 -41.27 -6.69 5.17
N LEU A 73 -41.88 -5.88 6.05
CA LEU A 73 -42.04 -6.23 7.47
C LEU A 73 -42.81 -7.57 7.65
N GLU A 74 -43.78 -7.87 6.76
CA GLU A 74 -44.52 -9.13 6.81
C GLU A 74 -43.63 -10.36 6.53
N GLU A 75 -42.64 -10.22 5.64
CA GLU A 75 -41.72 -11.31 5.33
C GLU A 75 -40.71 -11.51 6.46
N VAL A 76 -40.19 -10.44 7.03
CA VAL A 76 -39.23 -10.52 8.12
C VAL A 76 -39.85 -11.09 9.37
N ARG A 77 -41.09 -10.72 9.71
CA ARG A 77 -41.82 -11.25 10.87
C ARG A 77 -42.12 -12.75 10.83
N LYS A 78 -42.02 -13.39 9.67
CA LYS A 78 -42.07 -14.86 9.58
C LYS A 78 -40.80 -15.53 10.10
N MET A 79 -39.66 -14.81 10.08
CA MET A 79 -38.36 -15.28 10.56
C MET A 79 -38.03 -14.71 11.96
N ASP A 80 -38.32 -13.45 12.17
CA ASP A 80 -38.13 -12.73 13.44
C ASP A 80 -39.42 -11.97 13.79
N PRO A 81 -40.25 -12.49 14.76
CA PRO A 81 -41.52 -11.86 15.16
C PRO A 81 -41.36 -10.47 15.79
N ASP A 82 -40.15 -10.14 16.33
CA ASP A 82 -39.88 -8.89 17.03
C ASP A 82 -39.34 -7.79 16.09
N ALA A 83 -39.22 -8.08 14.78
CA ALA A 83 -38.71 -7.13 13.79
C ALA A 83 -39.60 -5.88 13.69
N ILE A 84 -38.97 -4.74 13.57
CA ILE A 84 -39.60 -3.42 13.40
C ILE A 84 -39.19 -2.79 12.06
N LEU A 85 -39.85 -1.69 11.70
CA LEU A 85 -39.46 -0.91 10.50
C LEU A 85 -38.09 -0.28 10.74
N ASP A 86 -37.35 -0.12 9.66
CA ASP A 86 -35.96 0.39 9.61
C ASP A 86 -34.90 -0.56 10.20
N ASP A 87 -35.27 -1.79 10.61
CA ASP A 87 -34.28 -2.80 10.96
C ASP A 87 -33.49 -3.24 9.71
N GLU A 88 -32.22 -3.61 9.91
CA GLU A 88 -31.37 -4.17 8.88
C GLU A 88 -31.30 -5.71 9.01
N VAL A 89 -31.59 -6.41 7.94
CA VAL A 89 -31.53 -7.88 7.89
C VAL A 89 -30.37 -8.32 7.02
N GLU A 90 -29.46 -9.11 7.60
CA GLU A 90 -28.28 -9.64 6.93
C GLU A 90 -28.62 -10.83 6.01
N TYR A 91 -28.14 -10.79 4.78
CA TYR A 91 -28.23 -11.87 3.81
C TYR A 91 -26.86 -12.20 3.25
N GLU A 92 -26.52 -13.49 3.20
CA GLU A 92 -25.29 -13.95 2.56
C GLU A 92 -25.42 -13.84 1.04
N ILE A 93 -24.43 -13.22 0.39
CA ILE A 93 -24.34 -13.16 -1.07
C ILE A 93 -23.95 -14.55 -1.57
N SER A 94 -24.75 -15.11 -2.47
CA SER A 94 -24.56 -16.47 -2.94
C SER A 94 -23.17 -16.68 -3.58
N PRO A 95 -22.53 -17.85 -3.37
CA PRO A 95 -21.24 -18.17 -3.99
C PRO A 95 -21.24 -18.06 -5.52
N LYS A 96 -22.40 -18.22 -6.17
CA LYS A 96 -22.56 -18.07 -7.63
C LYS A 96 -22.47 -16.62 -8.07
N GLU A 97 -23.04 -15.70 -7.31
CA GLU A 97 -22.95 -14.25 -7.58
C GLU A 97 -21.55 -13.75 -7.30
N PHE A 98 -20.96 -14.20 -6.19
CA PHE A 98 -19.58 -13.86 -5.83
C PHE A 98 -18.57 -14.42 -6.83
N SER A 99 -18.78 -15.62 -7.41
CA SER A 99 -17.83 -16.22 -8.37
C SER A 99 -17.60 -15.37 -9.62
N ARG A 100 -18.58 -14.58 -10.05
CA ARG A 100 -18.46 -13.62 -11.15
C ARG A 100 -17.46 -12.48 -10.82
N ILE A 101 -17.29 -12.19 -9.54
CA ILE A 101 -16.48 -11.09 -9.03
C ILE A 101 -15.12 -11.61 -8.55
N ALA A 102 -15.05 -12.90 -8.17
CA ALA A 102 -13.86 -13.50 -7.55
C ALA A 102 -12.58 -13.34 -8.39
N HIS A 103 -12.67 -13.38 -9.72
CA HIS A 103 -11.52 -13.14 -10.59
C HIS A 103 -11.04 -11.69 -10.51
N SER A 104 -11.96 -10.73 -10.47
CA SER A 104 -11.63 -9.31 -10.28
C SER A 104 -11.17 -9.02 -8.85
N ALA A 105 -11.73 -9.71 -7.85
CA ALA A 105 -11.34 -9.56 -6.45
C ALA A 105 -9.86 -9.86 -6.23
N ARG A 106 -9.32 -10.92 -6.86
CA ARG A 106 -7.90 -11.22 -6.77
C ARG A 106 -7.01 -10.07 -7.26
N GLN A 107 -7.33 -9.46 -8.39
CA GLN A 107 -6.58 -8.31 -8.91
C GLN A 107 -6.67 -7.09 -7.99
N ILE A 108 -7.86 -6.86 -7.42
CA ILE A 108 -8.11 -5.76 -6.48
C ILE A 108 -7.29 -5.98 -5.21
N ILE A 109 -7.28 -7.18 -4.63
CA ILE A 109 -6.48 -7.53 -3.48
C ILE A 109 -4.99 -7.23 -3.72
N PHE A 110 -4.44 -7.69 -4.84
CA PHE A 110 -3.04 -7.42 -5.16
C PHE A 110 -2.75 -5.93 -5.40
N SER A 111 -3.68 -5.17 -5.98
CA SER A 111 -3.50 -3.73 -6.16
C SER A 111 -3.53 -2.99 -4.83
N SER A 112 -4.43 -3.36 -3.92
CA SER A 112 -4.54 -2.76 -2.59
C SER A 112 -3.32 -3.05 -1.71
N ILE A 113 -2.80 -4.27 -1.76
CA ILE A 113 -1.55 -4.62 -1.07
C ILE A 113 -0.38 -3.77 -1.60
N ARG A 114 -0.26 -3.61 -2.92
CA ARG A 114 0.77 -2.75 -3.51
C ARG A 114 0.61 -1.28 -3.14
N GLU A 115 -0.60 -0.82 -2.99
CA GLU A 115 -0.90 0.56 -2.57
C GLU A 115 -0.48 0.78 -1.12
N ALA A 116 -0.81 -0.14 -0.22
CA ALA A 116 -0.36 -0.12 1.17
C ALA A 116 1.19 -0.17 1.30
N GLU A 117 1.86 -1.00 0.50
CA GLU A 117 3.33 -1.02 0.42
C GLU A 117 3.89 0.34 0.01
N ARG A 118 3.27 1.01 -0.96
CA ARG A 118 3.70 2.33 -1.43
C ARG A 118 3.52 3.41 -0.37
N GLU A 119 2.37 3.44 0.28
CA GLU A 119 2.09 4.39 1.36
C GLU A 119 3.08 4.20 2.52
N MET A 120 3.40 2.97 2.88
CA MET A 120 4.40 2.69 3.90
C MET A 120 5.77 3.24 3.53
N VAL A 121 6.20 3.09 2.27
CA VAL A 121 7.46 3.67 1.78
C VAL A 121 7.42 5.18 1.86
N VAL A 122 6.34 5.83 1.42
CA VAL A 122 6.16 7.28 1.52
C VAL A 122 6.28 7.72 2.98
N ASN A 123 5.49 7.15 3.88
CA ASN A 123 5.49 7.49 5.31
C ASN A 123 6.86 7.30 5.97
N THR A 124 7.65 6.30 5.51
CA THR A 124 8.98 6.01 6.05
C THR A 124 10.04 7.00 5.58
N PHE A 125 9.96 7.43 4.32
CA PHE A 125 11.01 8.23 3.69
C PHE A 125 10.67 9.71 3.50
N GLU A 126 9.39 10.13 3.59
CA GLU A 126 8.97 11.52 3.40
C GLU A 126 9.72 12.48 4.35
N LYS A 127 9.86 12.08 5.61
CA LYS A 127 10.59 12.85 6.62
C LYS A 127 12.12 12.90 6.40
N LYS A 128 12.63 12.08 5.49
CA LYS A 128 14.05 11.98 5.14
C LYS A 128 14.38 12.65 3.81
N VAL A 129 13.41 13.30 3.17
CA VAL A 129 13.67 14.09 1.97
C VAL A 129 14.64 15.24 2.32
N GLY A 130 15.68 15.41 1.50
CA GLY A 130 16.76 16.35 1.79
C GLY A 130 17.86 15.81 2.73
N GLU A 131 17.81 14.51 3.07
CA GLU A 131 18.82 13.86 3.92
C GLU A 131 19.59 12.78 3.14
N ILE A 132 20.71 12.35 3.75
CA ILE A 132 21.48 11.20 3.24
C ILE A 132 20.86 9.91 3.74
N ILE A 133 20.59 9.01 2.80
CA ILE A 133 20.19 7.64 3.11
C ILE A 133 21.25 6.66 2.62
N THR A 134 21.42 5.57 3.38
CA THR A 134 22.37 4.50 3.04
C THR A 134 21.60 3.28 2.56
N GLY A 135 22.02 2.73 1.44
CA GLY A 135 21.46 1.50 0.88
C GLY A 135 22.54 0.52 0.45
N ASN A 136 22.11 -0.68 0.08
CA ASN A 136 22.97 -1.74 -0.42
C ASN A 136 22.75 -1.91 -1.93
N VAL A 137 23.83 -1.95 -2.68
CA VAL A 137 23.77 -2.17 -4.13
C VAL A 137 23.35 -3.61 -4.40
N LEU A 138 22.25 -3.78 -5.15
CA LEU A 138 21.78 -5.09 -5.59
C LEU A 138 22.44 -5.51 -6.90
N ARG A 139 22.47 -4.60 -7.86
CA ARG A 139 23.08 -4.86 -9.18
C ARG A 139 23.32 -3.56 -9.94
N ALA A 140 24.35 -3.59 -10.80
CA ALA A 140 24.51 -2.62 -11.87
C ALA A 140 23.89 -3.19 -13.16
N GLU A 141 22.98 -2.46 -13.77
CA GLU A 141 22.30 -2.89 -14.99
C GLU A 141 23.09 -2.48 -16.24
N THR A 142 22.87 -3.19 -17.35
CA THR A 142 23.55 -2.93 -18.64
C THR A 142 23.24 -1.55 -19.21
N ASN A 143 22.10 -0.96 -18.85
CA ASN A 143 21.72 0.41 -19.21
C ASN A 143 22.45 1.50 -18.37
N GLY A 144 23.31 1.09 -17.46
CA GLY A 144 24.10 1.97 -16.60
C GLY A 144 23.38 2.48 -15.35
N ARG A 145 22.16 2.01 -15.05
CA ARG A 145 21.52 2.31 -13.78
C ARG A 145 21.95 1.31 -12.71
N ILE A 146 21.96 1.76 -11.47
CA ILE A 146 22.29 0.94 -10.30
C ILE A 146 21.04 0.76 -9.46
N SER A 147 20.68 -0.51 -9.19
CA SER A 147 19.60 -0.87 -8.28
C SER A 147 20.14 -0.93 -6.86
N ILE A 148 19.49 -0.22 -5.95
CA ILE A 148 19.91 -0.06 -4.55
C ILE A 148 18.72 -0.43 -3.66
N ASN A 149 18.98 -1.23 -2.63
CA ASN A 149 17.98 -1.60 -1.63
C ASN A 149 18.19 -0.77 -0.35
N PHE A 150 17.10 -0.17 0.12
CA PHE A 150 17.06 0.61 1.35
C PHE A 150 16.27 -0.14 2.41
N MET A 151 16.83 -0.25 3.62
CA MET A 151 16.22 -0.93 4.77
C MET A 151 15.74 -2.37 4.49
N ASN A 152 16.37 -3.06 3.51
CA ASN A 152 16.02 -4.41 3.03
C ASN A 152 14.57 -4.57 2.50
N ARG A 153 13.88 -3.48 2.18
CA ARG A 153 12.47 -3.50 1.79
C ARG A 153 12.14 -2.66 0.56
N THR A 154 12.88 -1.58 0.33
CA THR A 154 12.57 -0.61 -0.72
C THR A 154 13.68 -0.56 -1.76
N GLU A 155 13.36 -0.86 -3.01
CA GLU A 155 14.30 -0.76 -4.12
C GLU A 155 14.17 0.60 -4.81
N ALA A 156 15.30 1.24 -5.09
CA ALA A 156 15.37 2.45 -5.87
C ALA A 156 16.48 2.38 -6.92
N TYR A 157 16.34 3.19 -7.96
CA TYR A 157 17.28 3.22 -9.07
C TYR A 157 18.08 4.52 -9.08
N LEU A 158 19.42 4.38 -9.04
CA LEU A 158 20.34 5.48 -9.28
C LEU A 158 20.65 5.54 -10.77
N PHE A 159 20.07 6.52 -11.44
CA PHE A 159 20.25 6.71 -12.87
C PHE A 159 21.66 7.23 -13.20
N ARG A 160 22.19 6.94 -14.39
CA ARG A 160 23.54 7.29 -14.80
C ARG A 160 23.87 8.79 -14.66
N ARG A 161 22.91 9.66 -14.92
CA ARG A 161 23.06 11.12 -14.78
C ARG A 161 23.21 11.58 -13.32
N GLU A 162 22.77 10.75 -12.39
CA GLU A 162 22.81 10.99 -10.94
C GLU A 162 24.01 10.28 -10.27
N GLN A 163 24.92 9.68 -11.06
CA GLN A 163 26.12 9.00 -10.61
C GLN A 163 27.34 9.90 -10.80
N ILE A 164 28.31 9.82 -9.89
CA ILE A 164 29.59 10.51 -10.00
C ILE A 164 30.44 9.72 -11.01
N GLN A 165 31.05 10.42 -11.95
CA GLN A 165 31.93 9.80 -12.96
C GLN A 165 33.14 9.16 -12.30
N GLY A 166 33.43 7.90 -12.66
CA GLY A 166 34.56 7.15 -12.14
C GLY A 166 34.25 6.28 -10.92
N GLU A 167 33.09 6.44 -10.28
CA GLU A 167 32.65 5.54 -9.22
C GLU A 167 32.16 4.20 -9.82
N GLN A 168 32.59 3.11 -9.20
CA GLN A 168 32.13 1.75 -9.55
C GLN A 168 31.60 1.08 -8.30
N PHE A 169 30.43 0.48 -8.42
CA PHE A 169 29.78 -0.20 -7.31
C PHE A 169 29.51 -1.66 -7.69
N GLY A 170 29.91 -2.56 -6.81
CA GLY A 170 29.66 -3.99 -6.89
C GLY A 170 28.42 -4.43 -6.11
N PHE A 171 28.04 -5.66 -6.28
CA PHE A 171 26.97 -6.27 -5.48
C PHE A 171 27.32 -6.27 -3.99
N GLY A 172 26.40 -5.80 -3.17
CA GLY A 172 26.54 -5.74 -1.72
C GLY A 172 27.23 -4.49 -1.18
N ASP A 173 27.76 -3.62 -2.04
CA ASP A 173 28.39 -2.38 -1.58
C ASP A 173 27.39 -1.46 -0.88
N HIS A 174 27.84 -0.83 0.21
CA HIS A 174 27.09 0.22 0.88
C HIS A 174 27.27 1.55 0.16
N ILE A 175 26.18 2.17 -0.24
CA ILE A 175 26.20 3.45 -0.93
C ILE A 175 25.37 4.49 -0.17
N ARG A 176 25.94 5.67 0.02
CA ARG A 176 25.25 6.85 0.56
C ARG A 176 24.72 7.68 -0.61
N VAL A 177 23.45 8.02 -0.57
CA VAL A 177 22.80 8.84 -1.60
C VAL A 177 21.95 9.92 -0.97
N PHE A 178 21.75 11.03 -1.68
CA PHE A 178 20.87 12.09 -1.27
C PHE A 178 19.46 11.80 -1.73
N LEU A 179 18.48 11.87 -0.84
CA LEU A 179 17.07 11.66 -1.16
C LEU A 179 16.45 12.97 -1.64
N LEU A 180 16.18 13.04 -2.93
CA LEU A 180 15.60 14.23 -3.57
C LEU A 180 14.07 14.32 -3.36
N ASP A 181 13.38 13.21 -3.55
CA ASP A 181 11.91 13.19 -3.55
C ASP A 181 11.39 11.78 -3.27
N VAL A 182 10.20 11.73 -2.69
CA VAL A 182 9.44 10.50 -2.49
C VAL A 182 8.08 10.67 -3.14
N ASN A 183 7.70 9.75 -4.00
CA ASN A 183 6.43 9.86 -4.71
C ASN A 183 5.62 8.56 -4.67
N ASN A 184 4.30 8.71 -4.69
CA ASN A 184 3.35 7.60 -4.69
C ASN A 184 2.83 7.24 -6.10
N ASN A 185 3.48 7.74 -7.17
CA ASN A 185 3.00 7.51 -8.53
C ASN A 185 3.29 6.06 -8.98
N PRO A 186 2.25 5.25 -9.28
CA PRO A 186 2.41 3.88 -9.72
C PRO A 186 3.10 3.72 -11.08
N GLN A 187 3.16 4.78 -11.88
CA GLN A 187 3.80 4.76 -13.20
C GLN A 187 5.31 5.01 -13.17
N LYS A 188 5.84 5.51 -12.05
CA LYS A 188 7.29 5.69 -11.92
C LYS A 188 7.98 4.39 -11.57
N ALA A 189 9.18 4.19 -12.13
CA ALA A 189 10.00 2.99 -11.92
C ALA A 189 10.48 2.82 -10.46
N SER A 190 10.52 3.90 -9.71
CA SER A 190 10.92 3.92 -8.29
C SER A 190 10.12 4.99 -7.55
N GLN A 191 9.78 4.71 -6.30
CA GLN A 191 9.16 5.68 -5.40
C GLN A 191 10.16 6.71 -4.87
N LEU A 192 11.42 6.31 -4.69
CA LEU A 192 12.48 7.18 -4.22
C LEU A 192 13.25 7.75 -5.41
N THR A 193 13.40 9.07 -5.43
CA THR A 193 14.29 9.77 -6.36
C THR A 193 15.56 10.11 -5.60
N ILE A 194 16.68 9.52 -6.04
CA ILE A 194 17.96 9.58 -5.36
C ILE A 194 19.05 10.13 -6.28
N SER A 195 20.03 10.83 -5.71
CA SER A 195 21.16 11.41 -6.46
C SER A 195 22.46 11.31 -5.67
N ARG A 196 23.58 11.20 -6.41
CA ARG A 196 24.94 11.37 -5.87
C ARG A 196 25.61 12.63 -6.39
N THR A 197 25.05 13.27 -7.39
CA THR A 197 25.59 14.51 -7.99
C THR A 197 24.99 15.78 -7.40
N HIS A 198 23.90 15.65 -6.62
CA HIS A 198 23.24 16.81 -6.02
C HIS A 198 24.13 17.49 -4.97
N PRO A 199 24.29 18.83 -5.00
CA PRO A 199 25.13 19.57 -4.04
C PRO A 199 24.77 19.32 -2.58
N GLY A 200 23.49 19.07 -2.29
CA GLY A 200 23.02 18.74 -0.95
C GLY A 200 23.67 17.49 -0.36
N LEU A 201 24.11 16.53 -1.19
CA LEU A 201 24.86 15.37 -0.69
C LEU A 201 26.15 15.82 -0.02
N LEU A 202 26.92 16.72 -0.67
CA LEU A 202 28.17 17.21 -0.15
C LEU A 202 27.97 18.01 1.12
N VAL A 203 26.98 18.91 1.13
CA VAL A 203 26.63 19.70 2.32
C VAL A 203 26.30 18.80 3.50
N LYS A 204 25.44 17.82 3.31
CA LYS A 204 25.07 16.89 4.38
C LYS A 204 26.23 15.99 4.83
N MET A 205 27.11 15.61 3.93
CA MET A 205 28.34 14.88 4.30
C MET A 205 29.24 15.74 5.18
N PHE A 206 29.43 17.03 4.85
CA PHE A 206 30.18 17.93 5.68
C PHE A 206 29.52 18.18 7.05
N GLU A 207 28.18 18.34 7.09
CA GLU A 207 27.47 18.45 8.36
C GLU A 207 27.68 17.23 9.27
N MET A 208 27.81 16.03 8.69
CA MET A 208 28.00 14.79 9.45
C MET A 208 29.48 14.61 9.93
N GLU A 209 30.44 15.06 9.16
CA GLU A 209 31.88 14.76 9.41
C GLU A 209 32.62 15.93 10.08
N VAL A 210 32.07 17.17 10.03
CA VAL A 210 32.71 18.39 10.56
C VAL A 210 31.91 18.96 11.73
N PRO A 211 32.36 18.79 12.98
CA PRO A 211 31.61 19.23 14.16
C PRO A 211 31.26 20.72 14.16
N GLU A 212 32.16 21.57 13.65
CA GLU A 212 32.01 23.03 13.60
C GLU A 212 30.86 23.46 12.67
N ILE A 213 30.56 22.65 11.65
CA ILE A 213 29.39 22.85 10.75
C ILE A 213 28.15 22.37 11.43
N PHE A 214 28.19 21.20 12.10
CA PHE A 214 27.09 20.67 12.85
C PHE A 214 26.62 21.62 13.97
N ASP A 215 27.59 22.23 14.68
CA ASP A 215 27.33 23.19 15.75
C ASP A 215 26.92 24.58 15.21
N GLY A 216 26.90 24.77 13.89
CA GLY A 216 26.50 26.03 13.26
C GLY A 216 27.53 27.17 13.36
N ILE A 217 28.78 26.86 13.75
CA ILE A 217 29.89 27.82 13.87
C ILE A 217 30.37 28.26 12.47
N VAL A 218 30.38 27.31 11.53
CA VAL A 218 30.71 27.55 10.11
C VAL A 218 29.51 27.19 9.25
N LYS A 219 29.16 28.08 8.33
CA LYS A 219 28.09 27.82 7.34
C LYS A 219 28.70 27.33 6.03
N THR A 220 28.11 26.26 5.48
CA THR A 220 28.44 25.83 4.12
C THR A 220 27.56 26.60 3.14
N ASP A 221 28.18 27.51 2.37
CA ASP A 221 27.55 28.13 1.21
C ASP A 221 27.82 27.24 -0.02
N CYS A 222 26.78 26.63 -0.57
CA CYS A 222 26.83 26.10 -1.92
C CYS A 222 26.73 27.30 -2.88
N GLY A 223 27.86 27.90 -3.23
CA GLY A 223 27.90 28.86 -4.34
C GLY A 223 27.48 28.13 -5.63
N CYS A 224 26.32 28.46 -6.15
CA CYS A 224 25.92 28.12 -7.52
C CYS A 224 26.62 29.01 -8.51
#